data_a60aa0ce45c3ce4f4a9e199cfc7470bf
#
_entry.id   a60aa0ce45c3ce4f4a9e199cfc7470bf
#
_cell.length_a   1.000
_cell.length_b   1.000
_cell.length_c   1.000
_cell.angle_alpha   90.00
_cell.angle_beta   90.00
_cell.angle_gamma   90.00
#
_symmetry.space_group_name_H-M   'P 1'
#
loop_
_entity.id
_entity.type
_entity.pdbx_description
1 polymer ?
#
loop_
_entity_poly.entity_id
_entity_poly.type
_entity_poly.pdbx_seq_one_letter_code
_entity_poly.pdbx_strand_id
1 'polypeptide(L)'
;SSMGLMHLYSKDFKIQRDNSLSIKGWEILIKNCSNAVPASVLDKLQPNLMIDMQNSYDFFVKFWPHDLPKGFIHGDLFPDNVFFINDKITGVIDFYFSCTDILTYDLAIAINAWCFDKQDNFQDKKYHALLKGYNSKRRLSKDEEFYLPLLCQAASLRFLLTRLFDWVNTPVEANVVPKNPEEYITKHKYFKKLVKNIKYVEN
;
A
#
# COMPACT_ATOMS: atom_id res chain seq x y z
N SER A 1 8.00 13.61 11.30
CA SER A 1 8.00 12.70 10.15
C SER A 1 8.02 13.51 8.85
N SER A 2 8.93 13.17 7.95
CA SER A 2 9.08 13.85 6.65
C SER A 2 7.83 13.71 5.78
N MET A 3 7.17 12.54 5.78
CA MET A 3 5.89 12.32 5.09
C MET A 3 4.81 13.32 5.54
N GLY A 4 4.61 13.49 6.86
CA GLY A 4 3.62 14.44 7.36
C GLY A 4 3.92 15.90 6.94
N LEU A 5 5.20 16.28 6.85
CA LEU A 5 5.61 17.57 6.29
C LEU A 5 5.34 17.65 4.79
N MET A 6 5.68 16.60 4.04
CA MET A 6 5.41 16.53 2.60
C MET A 6 3.93 16.74 2.31
N HIS A 7 3.04 16.02 3.00
CA HIS A 7 1.59 16.19 2.86
C HIS A 7 1.10 17.59 3.28
N LEU A 8 1.71 18.19 4.30
CA LEU A 8 1.33 19.53 4.76
C LEU A 8 1.75 20.62 3.76
N TYR A 9 3.00 20.56 3.26
CA TYR A 9 3.53 21.56 2.34
C TYR A 9 3.04 21.42 0.90
N SER A 10 2.56 20.24 0.51
CA SER A 10 1.99 20.01 -0.83
C SER A 10 0.51 20.38 -0.96
N LYS A 11 -0.13 20.96 0.07
CA LYS A 11 -1.53 21.36 0.03
C LYS A 11 -1.90 22.25 -1.15
N ASP A 12 -1.01 23.18 -1.49
CA ASP A 12 -1.21 24.16 -2.57
C ASP A 12 -0.62 23.70 -3.91
N PHE A 13 -0.18 22.44 -3.99
CA PHE A 13 0.38 21.89 -5.21
C PHE A 13 -0.73 21.68 -6.24
N LYS A 14 -0.67 22.43 -7.34
CA LYS A 14 -1.76 22.52 -8.32
C LYS A 14 -1.71 21.44 -9.39
N ILE A 15 -0.55 20.80 -9.59
CA ILE A 15 -0.42 19.73 -10.57
C ILE A 15 -1.07 18.48 -9.99
N GLN A 16 -2.03 17.93 -10.73
CA GLN A 16 -2.71 16.70 -10.37
C GLN A 16 -2.33 15.57 -11.34
N ARG A 17 -2.12 14.40 -10.79
CA ARG A 17 -1.90 13.15 -11.51
C ARG A 17 -2.74 12.08 -10.85
N ASP A 18 -3.63 11.45 -11.61
CA ASP A 18 -4.45 10.37 -11.10
C ASP A 18 -3.59 9.16 -10.68
N ASN A 19 -4.00 8.47 -9.63
CA ASN A 19 -3.36 7.25 -9.22
C ASN A 19 -3.76 6.09 -10.15
N SER A 20 -2.85 5.71 -11.05
CA SER A 20 -3.05 4.56 -11.95
C SER A 20 -3.10 3.21 -11.21
N LEU A 21 -2.59 3.16 -9.97
CA LEU A 21 -2.64 2.00 -9.09
C LEU A 21 -3.69 2.17 -7.97
N SER A 22 -4.82 2.78 -8.30
CA SER A 22 -6.03 2.86 -7.49
C SER A 22 -6.99 1.69 -7.80
N ILE A 23 -8.21 1.73 -7.26
CA ILE A 23 -9.25 0.71 -7.50
C ILE A 23 -9.40 0.35 -8.98
N LYS A 24 -9.47 1.33 -9.89
CA LYS A 24 -9.56 1.06 -11.34
C LYS A 24 -8.33 0.32 -11.87
N GLY A 25 -7.16 0.68 -11.40
CA GLY A 25 -5.91 0.01 -11.77
C GLY A 25 -5.84 -1.41 -11.23
N TRP A 26 -6.36 -1.66 -10.02
CA TRP A 26 -6.38 -3.01 -9.44
C TRP A 26 -7.28 -3.97 -10.20
N GLU A 27 -8.43 -3.52 -10.72
CA GLU A 27 -9.28 -4.34 -11.60
C GLU A 27 -8.50 -4.86 -12.81
N ILE A 28 -7.75 -3.96 -13.46
CA ILE A 28 -6.90 -4.30 -14.61
C ILE A 28 -5.79 -5.29 -14.18
N LEU A 29 -5.15 -5.04 -13.04
CA LEU A 29 -4.09 -5.92 -12.53
C LEU A 29 -4.61 -7.31 -12.16
N ILE A 30 -5.78 -7.43 -11.53
CA ILE A 30 -6.41 -8.72 -11.23
C ILE A 30 -6.64 -9.52 -12.51
N LYS A 31 -7.22 -8.87 -13.54
CA LYS A 31 -7.43 -9.49 -14.84
C LYS A 31 -6.12 -9.93 -15.50
N ASN A 32 -5.10 -9.07 -15.44
CA ASN A 32 -3.78 -9.37 -15.99
C ASN A 32 -3.12 -10.55 -15.25
N CYS A 33 -3.16 -10.57 -13.91
CA CYS A 33 -2.65 -11.67 -13.11
C CYS A 33 -3.40 -12.98 -13.41
N SER A 34 -4.73 -12.94 -13.52
CA SER A 34 -5.53 -14.13 -13.87
C SER A 34 -5.17 -14.72 -15.23
N ASN A 35 -4.77 -13.89 -16.19
CA ASN A 35 -4.41 -14.32 -17.53
C ASN A 35 -2.94 -14.76 -17.65
N ALA A 36 -2.03 -14.11 -16.93
CA ALA A 36 -0.59 -14.29 -17.09
C ALA A 36 0.01 -15.30 -16.10
N VAL A 37 -0.57 -15.45 -14.89
CA VAL A 37 0.00 -16.30 -13.85
C VAL A 37 -0.56 -17.72 -13.95
N PRO A 38 0.29 -18.75 -14.19
CA PRO A 38 -0.18 -20.13 -14.24
C PRO A 38 -0.86 -20.56 -12.93
N ALA A 39 -1.94 -21.32 -13.00
CA ALA A 39 -2.66 -21.84 -11.83
C ALA A 39 -1.73 -22.61 -10.88
N SER A 40 -0.78 -23.38 -11.41
CA SER A 40 0.21 -24.11 -10.61
C SER A 40 1.15 -23.22 -9.80
N VAL A 41 1.39 -21.97 -10.22
CA VAL A 41 2.16 -20.97 -9.47
C VAL A 41 1.26 -20.38 -8.36
N LEU A 42 0.03 -20.03 -8.69
CA LEU A 42 -0.93 -19.50 -7.73
C LEU A 42 -1.20 -20.48 -6.58
N ASP A 43 -1.44 -21.77 -6.91
CA ASP A 43 -1.73 -22.81 -5.93
C ASP A 43 -0.54 -23.10 -4.99
N LYS A 44 0.70 -22.95 -5.49
CA LYS A 44 1.91 -23.06 -4.66
C LYS A 44 2.04 -21.90 -3.68
N LEU A 45 1.69 -20.67 -4.09
CA LEU A 45 1.73 -19.49 -3.23
C LEU A 45 0.61 -19.55 -2.18
N GLN A 46 -0.62 -19.78 -2.62
CA GLN A 46 -1.79 -19.94 -1.76
C GLN A 46 -2.97 -20.52 -2.57
N PRO A 47 -3.63 -21.58 -2.07
CA PRO A 47 -4.90 -22.03 -2.67
C PRO A 47 -5.93 -20.90 -2.74
N ASN A 48 -6.62 -20.80 -3.87
CA ASN A 48 -7.65 -19.79 -4.13
C ASN A 48 -7.17 -18.33 -4.05
N LEU A 49 -5.87 -18.04 -4.26
CA LEU A 49 -5.32 -16.70 -4.13
C LEU A 49 -6.07 -15.66 -4.98
N MET A 50 -6.36 -15.97 -6.26
CA MET A 50 -7.09 -15.04 -7.14
C MET A 50 -8.50 -14.75 -6.67
N ILE A 51 -9.20 -15.75 -6.13
CA ILE A 51 -10.55 -15.58 -5.55
C ILE A 51 -10.46 -14.66 -4.32
N ASP A 52 -9.47 -14.86 -3.47
CA ASP A 52 -9.23 -14.01 -2.29
C ASP A 52 -8.94 -12.56 -2.65
N MET A 53 -8.17 -12.35 -3.73
CA MET A 53 -7.85 -11.01 -4.23
C MET A 53 -9.07 -10.34 -4.85
N GLN A 54 -9.88 -11.07 -5.63
CA GLN A 54 -11.14 -10.57 -6.18
C GLN A 54 -12.12 -10.17 -5.07
N ASN A 55 -12.34 -11.04 -4.08
CA ASN A 55 -13.21 -10.75 -2.93
C ASN A 55 -12.74 -9.51 -2.14
N SER A 56 -11.41 -9.30 -2.04
CA SER A 56 -10.86 -8.13 -1.38
C SER A 56 -11.06 -6.87 -2.22
N TYR A 57 -10.92 -6.96 -3.53
CA TYR A 57 -11.22 -5.88 -4.47
C TYR A 57 -12.69 -5.47 -4.39
N ASP A 58 -13.63 -6.42 -4.47
CA ASP A 58 -15.07 -6.16 -4.39
C ASP A 58 -15.43 -5.47 -3.06
N PHE A 59 -14.79 -5.90 -1.97
CA PHE A 59 -14.92 -5.24 -0.68
C PHE A 59 -14.44 -3.79 -0.73
N PHE A 60 -13.29 -3.48 -1.35
CA PHE A 60 -12.80 -2.12 -1.46
C PHE A 60 -13.67 -1.25 -2.37
N VAL A 61 -14.21 -1.79 -3.47
CA VAL A 61 -15.17 -1.06 -4.31
C VAL A 61 -16.37 -0.60 -3.48
N LYS A 62 -16.86 -1.44 -2.59
CA LYS A 62 -18.03 -1.15 -1.75
C LYS A 62 -17.76 -0.18 -0.62
N PHE A 63 -16.56 -0.22 0.00
CA PHE A 63 -16.27 0.48 1.24
C PHE A 63 -15.13 1.52 1.12
N TRP A 64 -14.78 1.93 -0.11
CA TRP A 64 -13.68 2.88 -0.31
C TRP A 64 -14.03 4.26 0.25
N PRO A 65 -13.18 4.87 1.10
CA PRO A 65 -13.48 6.14 1.74
C PRO A 65 -13.24 7.33 0.79
N HIS A 66 -14.19 7.64 -0.06
CA HIS A 66 -14.06 8.70 -1.07
C HIS A 66 -13.87 10.11 -0.49
N ASP A 67 -14.37 10.36 0.74
CA ASP A 67 -14.41 11.68 1.38
C ASP A 67 -13.18 12.01 2.23
N LEU A 68 -12.22 11.09 2.33
CA LEU A 68 -10.98 11.35 3.06
C LEU A 68 -10.12 12.43 2.36
N PRO A 69 -9.32 13.20 3.14
CA PRO A 69 -8.45 14.23 2.60
C PRO A 69 -7.50 13.69 1.53
N LYS A 70 -7.49 14.35 0.37
CA LYS A 70 -6.65 14.04 -0.78
C LYS A 70 -5.58 15.10 -0.99
N GLY A 71 -4.49 14.70 -1.60
CA GLY A 71 -3.40 15.57 -1.98
C GLY A 71 -2.26 14.79 -2.61
N PHE A 72 -1.11 15.43 -2.72
CA PHE A 72 0.09 14.77 -3.23
C PHE A 72 0.54 13.66 -2.28
N ILE A 73 0.71 12.46 -2.82
CA ILE A 73 1.28 11.30 -2.14
C ILE A 73 2.53 10.81 -2.86
N HIS A 74 3.46 10.20 -2.13
CA HIS A 74 4.63 9.56 -2.71
C HIS A 74 4.24 8.25 -3.45
N GLY A 75 3.36 7.48 -2.85
CA GLY A 75 2.82 6.25 -3.41
C GLY A 75 3.76 5.04 -3.37
N ASP A 76 5.03 5.21 -2.92
CA ASP A 76 6.03 4.13 -2.85
C ASP A 76 7.11 4.39 -1.78
N LEU A 77 6.74 4.88 -0.59
CA LEU A 77 7.69 5.26 0.44
C LEU A 77 8.22 4.06 1.23
N PHE A 78 9.09 3.31 0.57
CA PHE A 78 9.81 2.15 1.13
C PHE A 78 11.15 2.55 1.77
N PRO A 79 11.76 1.66 2.59
CA PRO A 79 13.07 1.92 3.19
C PRO A 79 14.18 2.23 2.20
N ASP A 80 14.17 1.60 1.02
CA ASP A 80 15.13 1.82 -0.07
C ASP A 80 14.99 3.19 -0.77
N ASN A 81 13.85 3.87 -0.57
CA ASN A 81 13.61 5.22 -1.09
C ASN A 81 13.88 6.33 -0.06
N VAL A 82 14.46 6.00 1.11
CA VAL A 82 14.71 6.97 2.18
C VAL A 82 16.16 6.91 2.67
N PHE A 83 16.88 8.01 2.55
CA PHE A 83 18.27 8.12 3.01
C PHE A 83 18.36 8.65 4.43
N PHE A 84 19.28 8.08 5.20
CA PHE A 84 19.58 8.47 6.56
C PHE A 84 21.05 8.79 6.72
N ILE A 85 21.36 9.85 7.48
CA ILE A 85 22.69 10.15 8.02
C ILE A 85 22.51 10.42 9.52
N ASN A 86 23.21 9.67 10.36
CA ASN A 86 23.13 9.79 11.83
C ASN A 86 21.67 9.82 12.34
N ASP A 87 20.87 8.83 11.94
CA ASP A 87 19.45 8.66 12.31
C ASP A 87 18.50 9.80 11.86
N LYS A 88 18.98 10.69 11.02
CA LYS A 88 18.17 11.76 10.43
C LYS A 88 17.90 11.45 8.96
N ILE A 89 16.64 11.62 8.56
CA ILE A 89 16.27 11.56 7.15
C ILE A 89 16.91 12.74 6.42
N THR A 90 17.70 12.43 5.41
CA THR A 90 18.44 13.41 4.59
C THR A 90 17.97 13.48 3.15
N GLY A 91 17.21 12.48 2.70
CA GLY A 91 16.64 12.46 1.35
C GLY A 91 15.51 11.47 1.23
N VAL A 92 14.60 11.77 0.31
CA VAL A 92 13.56 10.89 -0.21
C VAL A 92 13.69 10.92 -1.72
N ILE A 93 13.67 9.77 -2.35
CA ILE A 93 13.84 9.61 -3.80
C ILE A 93 12.71 8.75 -4.38
N ASP A 94 12.73 8.58 -5.69
CA ASP A 94 11.81 7.74 -6.46
C ASP A 94 10.34 8.17 -6.38
N PHE A 95 10.10 9.37 -6.86
CA PHE A 95 8.75 9.95 -6.99
C PHE A 95 7.99 9.45 -8.24
N TYR A 96 8.40 8.35 -8.84
CA TYR A 96 7.79 7.82 -10.07
C TYR A 96 6.30 7.51 -9.91
N PHE A 97 5.91 6.95 -8.77
CA PHE A 97 4.51 6.62 -8.42
C PHE A 97 3.75 7.76 -7.75
N SER A 98 4.37 8.92 -7.59
CA SER A 98 3.70 10.07 -6.95
C SER A 98 2.49 10.52 -7.75
N CYS A 99 1.40 10.77 -7.04
CA CYS A 99 0.11 11.10 -7.63
C CYS A 99 -0.76 11.88 -6.63
N THR A 100 -1.97 12.22 -7.05
CA THR A 100 -2.98 12.82 -6.18
C THR A 100 -3.94 11.74 -5.70
N ASP A 101 -3.90 11.43 -4.40
CA ASP A 101 -4.78 10.43 -3.81
C ASP A 101 -5.02 10.73 -2.31
N ILE A 102 -5.70 9.82 -1.61
CA ILE A 102 -5.95 9.90 -0.17
C ILE A 102 -4.61 9.96 0.59
N LEU A 103 -4.40 11.03 1.36
CA LEU A 103 -3.14 11.22 2.11
C LEU A 103 -2.86 10.06 3.08
N THR A 104 -3.90 9.54 3.73
CA THR A 104 -3.78 8.41 4.65
C THR A 104 -3.45 7.10 3.93
N TYR A 105 -3.71 7.00 2.61
CA TYR A 105 -3.28 5.86 1.81
C TYR A 105 -1.74 5.79 1.67
N ASP A 106 -1.07 6.92 1.55
CA ASP A 106 0.41 6.97 1.57
C ASP A 106 0.98 6.50 2.92
N LEU A 107 0.33 6.89 4.02
CA LEU A 107 0.68 6.38 5.35
C LEU A 107 0.45 4.87 5.46
N ALA A 108 -0.63 4.35 4.88
CA ALA A 108 -0.92 2.92 4.84
C ALA A 108 0.14 2.13 4.03
N ILE A 109 0.65 2.69 2.93
CA ILE A 109 1.78 2.14 2.17
C ILE A 109 3.03 2.09 3.06
N ALA A 110 3.36 3.18 3.75
CA ALA A 110 4.51 3.21 4.65
C ALA A 110 4.36 2.21 5.82
N ILE A 111 3.17 2.03 6.38
CA ILE A 111 2.92 1.01 7.42
C ILE A 111 3.24 -0.39 6.88
N ASN A 112 2.80 -0.73 5.67
CA ASN A 112 3.12 -2.00 5.02
C ASN A 112 4.63 -2.19 4.80
N ALA A 113 5.35 -1.11 4.46
CA ALA A 113 6.76 -1.16 4.13
C ALA A 113 7.69 -1.19 5.37
N TRP A 114 7.30 -0.50 6.46
CA TRP A 114 8.18 -0.25 7.60
C TRP A 114 7.80 -1.00 8.87
N CYS A 115 6.53 -1.40 9.02
CA CYS A 115 6.02 -1.94 10.28
C CYS A 115 5.99 -3.47 10.33
N PHE A 116 6.73 -4.14 9.47
CA PHE A 116 6.96 -5.57 9.52
C PHE A 116 8.44 -5.87 9.71
N ASP A 117 8.77 -7.01 10.31
CA ASP A 117 10.15 -7.51 10.40
C ASP A 117 10.49 -8.38 9.17
N LYS A 118 11.70 -8.95 9.15
CA LYS A 118 12.19 -9.81 8.06
C LYS A 118 11.44 -11.16 7.96
N GLN A 119 10.66 -11.51 8.97
CA GLN A 119 9.81 -12.71 9.03
C GLN A 119 8.33 -12.37 8.79
N ASP A 120 8.05 -11.16 8.30
CA ASP A 120 6.71 -10.62 8.05
C ASP A 120 5.79 -10.58 9.29
N ASN A 121 6.36 -10.44 10.49
CA ASN A 121 5.60 -10.19 11.70
C ASN A 121 5.40 -8.68 11.88
N PHE A 122 4.16 -8.30 12.19
CA PHE A 122 3.82 -6.90 12.47
C PHE A 122 4.49 -6.39 13.75
N GLN A 123 5.04 -5.19 13.69
CA GLN A 123 5.81 -4.55 14.74
C GLN A 123 5.05 -3.35 15.33
N ASP A 124 4.27 -3.57 16.39
CA ASP A 124 3.46 -2.53 17.05
C ASP A 124 4.29 -1.29 17.45
N LYS A 125 5.52 -1.50 17.92
CA LYS A 125 6.41 -0.39 18.32
C LYS A 125 6.74 0.51 17.12
N LYS A 126 7.02 -0.06 15.95
CA LYS A 126 7.29 0.70 14.72
C LYS A 126 6.05 1.42 14.24
N TYR A 127 4.89 0.75 14.27
CA TYR A 127 3.60 1.33 13.91
C TYR A 127 3.28 2.55 14.77
N HIS A 128 3.34 2.43 16.09
CA HIS A 128 3.07 3.55 16.99
C HIS A 128 4.09 4.70 16.83
N ALA A 129 5.37 4.39 16.61
CA ALA A 129 6.38 5.39 16.34
C ALA A 129 6.12 6.15 15.03
N LEU A 130 5.73 5.43 13.96
CA LEU A 130 5.37 6.02 12.67
C LEU A 130 4.16 6.94 12.80
N LEU A 131 3.09 6.50 13.44
CA LEU A 131 1.88 7.30 13.68
C LEU A 131 2.18 8.53 14.55
N LYS A 132 2.92 8.37 15.65
CA LYS A 132 3.33 9.49 16.50
C LYS A 132 4.12 10.51 15.69
N GLY A 133 5.08 10.05 14.88
CA GLY A 133 5.88 10.92 14.02
C GLY A 133 5.03 11.63 12.96
N TYR A 134 4.09 10.96 12.34
CA TYR A 134 3.16 11.56 11.36
C TYR A 134 2.26 12.59 12.03
N ASN A 135 1.56 12.22 13.12
CA ASN A 135 0.64 13.07 13.85
C ASN A 135 1.31 14.31 14.46
N SER A 136 2.62 14.29 14.71
CA SER A 136 3.38 15.46 15.17
C SER A 136 3.47 16.59 14.13
N LYS A 137 3.19 16.28 12.86
CA LYS A 137 3.25 17.23 11.74
C LYS A 137 1.88 17.45 11.11
N ARG A 138 1.17 16.37 10.82
CA ARG A 138 -0.19 16.36 10.29
C ARG A 138 -1.03 15.38 11.13
N ARG A 139 -1.96 15.92 11.91
CA ARG A 139 -2.85 15.10 12.73
C ARG A 139 -3.89 14.42 11.84
N LEU A 140 -4.07 13.12 12.04
CA LEU A 140 -5.16 12.37 11.43
C LEU A 140 -6.51 12.80 12.02
N SER A 141 -7.54 12.86 11.19
CA SER A 141 -8.92 12.97 11.64
C SER A 141 -9.43 11.63 12.20
N LYS A 142 -10.57 11.63 12.87
CA LYS A 142 -11.20 10.39 13.34
C LYS A 142 -11.55 9.44 12.20
N ASP A 143 -11.99 9.98 11.08
CA ASP A 143 -12.33 9.18 9.89
C ASP A 143 -11.06 8.58 9.26
N GLU A 144 -9.97 9.34 9.19
CA GLU A 144 -8.68 8.81 8.72
C GLU A 144 -8.17 7.68 9.62
N GLU A 145 -8.28 7.82 10.95
CA GLU A 145 -7.91 6.77 11.91
C GLU A 145 -8.81 5.54 11.75
N PHE A 146 -10.11 5.73 11.55
CA PHE A 146 -11.09 4.65 11.36
C PHE A 146 -10.84 3.85 10.09
N TYR A 147 -10.55 4.52 8.97
CA TYR A 147 -10.30 3.85 7.69
C TYR A 147 -8.87 3.38 7.47
N LEU A 148 -7.91 3.76 8.33
CA LEU A 148 -6.50 3.39 8.19
C LEU A 148 -6.28 1.86 8.05
N PRO A 149 -6.93 0.97 8.82
CA PRO A 149 -6.77 -0.49 8.63
C PRO A 149 -7.24 -0.96 7.25
N LEU A 150 -8.36 -0.44 6.74
CA LEU A 150 -8.87 -0.74 5.39
C LEU A 150 -7.85 -0.30 4.33
N LEU A 151 -7.32 0.92 4.46
CA LEU A 151 -6.30 1.44 3.53
C LEU A 151 -5.00 0.63 3.60
N CYS A 152 -4.61 0.10 4.78
CA CYS A 152 -3.47 -0.80 4.91
C CYS A 152 -3.71 -2.14 4.18
N GLN A 153 -4.92 -2.69 4.27
CA GLN A 153 -5.28 -3.89 3.52
C GLN A 153 -5.29 -3.60 2.01
N ALA A 154 -5.81 -2.46 1.59
CA ALA A 154 -5.83 -2.03 0.20
C ALA A 154 -4.41 -1.84 -0.37
N ALA A 155 -3.52 -1.21 0.39
CA ALA A 155 -2.11 -1.09 0.01
C ALA A 155 -1.45 -2.46 -0.13
N SER A 156 -1.72 -3.40 0.79
CA SER A 156 -1.20 -4.76 0.67
C SER A 156 -1.71 -5.49 -0.58
N LEU A 157 -2.98 -5.31 -0.97
CA LEU A 157 -3.52 -5.86 -2.22
C LEU A 157 -2.80 -5.27 -3.45
N ARG A 158 -2.62 -3.94 -3.49
CA ARG A 158 -1.88 -3.28 -4.58
C ARG A 158 -0.51 -3.93 -4.80
N PHE A 159 0.29 -4.01 -3.72
CA PHE A 159 1.66 -4.56 -3.83
C PHE A 159 1.67 -6.06 -4.10
N LEU A 160 0.70 -6.82 -3.61
CA LEU A 160 0.53 -8.22 -3.95
C LEU A 160 0.30 -8.39 -5.46
N LEU A 161 -0.62 -7.62 -6.03
CA LEU A 161 -0.98 -7.66 -7.46
C LEU A 161 0.22 -7.27 -8.35
N THR A 162 0.90 -6.16 -8.05
CA THR A 162 2.04 -5.70 -8.85
C THR A 162 3.18 -6.70 -8.78
N ARG A 163 3.55 -7.18 -7.59
CA ARG A 163 4.61 -8.17 -7.43
C ARG A 163 4.29 -9.51 -8.09
N LEU A 164 3.04 -9.97 -8.00
CA LEU A 164 2.61 -11.21 -8.64
C LEU A 164 2.69 -11.10 -10.16
N PHE A 165 2.28 -9.97 -10.72
CA PHE A 165 2.40 -9.69 -12.14
C PHE A 165 3.87 -9.66 -12.60
N ASP A 166 4.72 -8.91 -11.88
CA ASP A 166 6.15 -8.78 -12.19
C ASP A 166 6.88 -10.11 -12.04
N TRP A 167 6.51 -10.92 -11.03
CA TRP A 167 7.13 -12.23 -10.76
C TRP A 167 7.12 -13.17 -11.95
N VAL A 168 6.06 -13.14 -12.76
CA VAL A 168 5.90 -14.04 -13.92
C VAL A 168 6.22 -13.37 -15.26
N ASN A 169 6.20 -12.03 -15.32
CA ASN A 169 6.41 -11.29 -16.56
C ASN A 169 7.81 -10.66 -16.70
N THR A 170 8.63 -10.69 -15.63
CA THR A 170 10.01 -10.19 -15.73
C THR A 170 10.85 -11.16 -16.55
N PRO A 171 11.43 -10.72 -17.69
CA PRO A 171 12.29 -11.58 -18.50
C PRO A 171 13.52 -12.08 -17.71
N VAL A 172 13.96 -13.29 -18.01
CA VAL A 172 15.14 -13.89 -17.34
C VAL A 172 16.41 -13.06 -17.56
N GLU A 173 16.48 -12.37 -18.69
CA GLU A 173 17.60 -11.48 -19.06
C GLU A 173 17.53 -10.09 -18.43
N ALA A 174 16.43 -9.78 -17.72
CA ALA A 174 16.30 -8.49 -17.05
C ALA A 174 17.29 -8.39 -15.88
N ASN A 175 17.98 -7.26 -15.79
CA ASN A 175 18.88 -6.95 -14.66
C ASN A 175 18.14 -6.67 -13.34
N VAL A 176 16.87 -7.08 -13.23
CA VAL A 176 16.00 -6.86 -12.07
C VAL A 176 15.49 -8.20 -11.57
N VAL A 177 15.69 -8.45 -10.28
CA VAL A 177 15.10 -9.62 -9.62
C VAL A 177 13.72 -9.21 -9.06
N PRO A 178 12.63 -9.80 -9.57
CA PRO A 178 11.29 -9.48 -9.07
C PRO A 178 11.17 -9.86 -7.60
N LYS A 179 10.54 -8.98 -6.82
CA LYS A 179 10.31 -9.22 -5.36
C LYS A 179 9.28 -10.33 -5.16
N ASN A 180 9.54 -11.24 -4.19
CA ASN A 180 8.63 -12.34 -3.88
C ASN A 180 7.24 -11.82 -3.43
N PRO A 181 6.14 -12.27 -4.04
CA PRO A 181 4.79 -11.89 -3.64
C PRO A 181 4.34 -12.44 -2.28
N GLU A 182 4.96 -13.51 -1.74
CA GLU A 182 4.59 -14.17 -0.48
C GLU A 182 4.57 -13.19 0.71
N GLU A 183 5.51 -12.25 0.76
CA GLU A 183 5.55 -11.18 1.75
C GLU A 183 4.20 -10.44 1.82
N TYR A 184 3.63 -10.09 0.66
CA TYR A 184 2.38 -9.34 0.61
C TYR A 184 1.14 -10.21 0.76
N ILE A 185 1.22 -11.51 0.53
CA ILE A 185 0.17 -12.47 0.92
C ILE A 185 0.03 -12.46 2.45
N THR A 186 1.14 -12.50 3.18
CA THR A 186 1.16 -12.48 4.66
C THR A 186 0.62 -11.17 5.21
N LYS A 187 1.09 -10.04 4.69
CA LYS A 187 0.62 -8.70 5.10
C LYS A 187 -0.86 -8.48 4.80
N HIS A 188 -1.32 -8.93 3.63
CA HIS A 188 -2.74 -8.85 3.25
C HIS A 188 -3.63 -9.65 4.20
N LYS A 189 -3.23 -10.89 4.54
CA LYS A 189 -3.94 -11.72 5.52
C LYS A 189 -4.00 -11.07 6.90
N TYR A 190 -2.90 -10.43 7.32
CA TYR A 190 -2.85 -9.73 8.61
C TYR A 190 -3.90 -8.60 8.66
N PHE A 191 -3.88 -7.68 7.69
CA PHE A 191 -4.83 -6.57 7.67
C PHE A 191 -6.27 -7.02 7.41
N LYS A 192 -6.50 -8.05 6.59
CA LYS A 192 -7.83 -8.64 6.37
C LYS A 192 -8.48 -9.12 7.67
N LYS A 193 -7.71 -9.67 8.60
CA LYS A 193 -8.21 -10.06 9.93
C LYS A 193 -8.63 -8.86 10.78
N LEU A 194 -7.87 -7.76 10.73
CA LEU A 194 -8.20 -6.54 11.45
C LEU A 194 -9.48 -5.90 10.90
N VAL A 195 -9.57 -5.76 9.59
CA VAL A 195 -10.70 -5.13 8.88
C VAL A 195 -12.00 -5.90 9.08
N LYS A 196 -11.96 -7.23 9.14
CA LYS A 196 -13.15 -8.09 9.32
C LYS A 196 -13.96 -7.76 10.58
N ASN A 197 -13.31 -7.20 11.61
CA ASN A 197 -13.93 -6.88 12.87
C ASN A 197 -14.48 -5.44 12.93
N ILE A 198 -14.31 -4.65 11.86
CA ILE A 198 -14.73 -3.25 11.77
C ILE A 198 -15.96 -3.17 10.86
N LYS A 199 -16.99 -2.46 11.31
CA LYS A 199 -18.20 -2.21 10.50
C LYS A 199 -18.00 -0.92 9.71
N TYR A 200 -17.66 -1.06 8.43
CA TYR A 200 -17.61 0.08 7.50
C TYR A 200 -18.99 0.40 6.94
N VAL A 201 -19.20 1.68 6.60
CA VAL A 201 -20.41 2.15 5.94
C VAL A 201 -20.30 1.88 4.43
N GLU A 202 -21.36 1.36 3.83
CA GLU A 202 -21.46 1.20 2.38
C GLU A 202 -21.58 2.56 1.69
N ASN A 203 -20.88 2.73 0.56
CA ASN A 203 -20.97 3.94 -0.27
C ASN A 203 -22.15 3.87 -1.21
#